data_011e9aeece5271bbdbf7316116439723
#
_entry.id   011e9aeece5271bbdbf7316116439723
#
_cell.length_a   1.000
_cell.length_b   1.000
_cell.length_c   1.000
_cell.angle_alpha   90.00
_cell.angle_beta   90.00
_cell.angle_gamma   90.00
#
_symmetry.space_group_name_H-M   'P 1'
#
loop_
_entity.id
_entity.type
_entity.pdbx_description
1 polymer ?
#
loop_
_entity_poly.entity_id
_entity_poly.type
_entity_poly.pdbx_seq_one_letter_code
_entity_poly.pdbx_strand_id
1 'polypeptide(L)'
;MYTFKDFKRELADFSPSQHTPKIKTTSRTNYYVPRGLSGNETLEIPENLEDLFDRFFSLPRDAQDRLVRACYWLRHAWEIQHVSRSASYIALVQAIESLLDRAGEVGKECGQPRERITKRFQQFLETFVPGIKQSGAKEAFYRIRSGLTHGEFLFDNDRFPFLGMIEPKRAGELSLGWQMAQVARAALINWLLKQQTTSPHSKQESSAINAS
;
A
#
# COMPACT_ATOMS: atom_id res chain seq x y z
N MET A 1 25.09 -5.28 18.84
CA MET A 1 25.14 -5.02 17.39
C MET A 1 25.27 -6.38 16.70
N TYR A 2 24.21 -6.87 16.03
CA TYR A 2 24.23 -8.17 15.33
C TYR A 2 25.16 -8.10 14.13
N THR A 3 26.01 -9.10 13.96
CA THR A 3 26.91 -9.22 12.82
C THR A 3 26.26 -10.05 11.72
N PHE A 4 26.73 -9.94 10.47
CA PHE A 4 26.24 -10.76 9.34
C PHE A 4 26.44 -12.28 9.59
N LYS A 5 27.41 -12.66 10.44
CA LYS A 5 27.62 -14.05 10.85
C LYS A 5 26.51 -14.56 11.78
N ASP A 6 26.04 -13.70 12.70
CA ASP A 6 24.95 -14.01 13.62
C ASP A 6 23.64 -14.26 12.84
N PHE A 7 23.38 -13.43 11.83
CA PHE A 7 22.21 -13.58 10.95
C PHE A 7 22.23 -14.90 10.15
N LYS A 8 23.39 -15.32 9.63
CA LYS A 8 23.51 -16.63 8.96
C LYS A 8 23.28 -17.80 9.91
N ARG A 9 23.69 -17.70 11.16
CA ARG A 9 23.48 -18.71 12.16
C ARG A 9 22.00 -18.87 12.52
N GLU A 10 21.30 -17.77 12.74
CA GLU A 10 19.85 -17.76 13.00
C GLU A 10 19.06 -18.41 11.84
N LEU A 11 19.45 -18.14 10.59
CA LEU A 11 18.82 -18.77 9.42
C LEU A 11 19.13 -20.28 9.31
N ALA A 12 20.32 -20.72 9.71
CA ALA A 12 20.68 -22.12 9.68
C ALA A 12 19.93 -22.96 10.73
N ASP A 13 19.58 -22.34 11.86
CA ASP A 13 18.83 -22.96 12.95
C ASP A 13 17.30 -22.85 12.74
N PHE A 14 16.84 -22.25 11.63
CA PHE A 14 15.42 -22.17 11.30
C PHE A 14 14.88 -23.56 10.93
N SER A 15 14.17 -24.16 11.85
CA SER A 15 13.35 -25.34 11.59
C SER A 15 11.96 -24.89 11.21
N PRO A 16 11.46 -25.20 9.99
CA PRO A 16 10.10 -24.86 9.61
C PRO A 16 9.13 -25.49 10.61
N SER A 17 8.13 -24.71 11.03
CA SER A 17 7.07 -25.20 11.89
C SER A 17 6.47 -26.47 11.30
N GLN A 18 6.29 -27.51 12.12
CA GLN A 18 5.61 -28.74 11.69
C GLN A 18 4.14 -28.49 11.32
N HIS A 19 3.62 -27.35 11.71
CA HIS A 19 2.24 -26.95 11.41
C HIS A 19 2.21 -26.13 10.12
N THR A 20 1.97 -26.79 9.01
CA THR A 20 1.74 -26.11 7.72
C THR A 20 0.29 -25.61 7.72
N PRO A 21 0.06 -24.29 7.64
CA PRO A 21 -1.30 -23.76 7.56
C PRO A 21 -1.99 -24.31 6.31
N LYS A 22 -3.28 -24.58 6.42
CA LYS A 22 -4.10 -24.91 5.25
C LYS A 22 -4.17 -23.69 4.33
N ILE A 23 -3.80 -23.89 3.07
CA ILE A 23 -3.87 -22.83 2.06
C ILE A 23 -5.18 -22.97 1.30
N LYS A 24 -5.90 -21.85 1.16
CA LYS A 24 -7.13 -21.75 0.38
C LYS A 24 -7.02 -20.60 -0.61
N THR A 25 -7.24 -20.90 -1.86
CA THR A 25 -7.37 -19.87 -2.90
C THR A 25 -8.74 -19.21 -2.79
N THR A 26 -8.80 -17.90 -2.88
CA THR A 26 -10.03 -17.13 -2.83
C THR A 26 -10.08 -16.12 -3.97
N SER A 27 -11.28 -15.82 -4.46
CA SER A 27 -11.45 -14.85 -5.54
C SER A 27 -10.90 -13.48 -5.13
N ARG A 28 -10.39 -12.73 -6.10
CA ARG A 28 -9.86 -11.38 -5.90
C ARG A 28 -10.83 -10.49 -5.13
N THR A 29 -12.11 -10.50 -5.52
CA THR A 29 -13.15 -9.69 -4.87
C THR A 29 -13.29 -10.04 -3.39
N ASN A 30 -13.29 -11.34 -3.06
CA ASN A 30 -13.46 -11.79 -1.68
C ASN A 30 -12.19 -11.61 -0.84
N TYR A 31 -11.00 -11.70 -1.44
CA TYR A 31 -9.74 -11.53 -0.72
C TYR A 31 -9.56 -10.11 -0.16
N TYR A 32 -9.95 -9.09 -0.94
CA TYR A 32 -9.75 -7.68 -0.57
C TYR A 32 -10.93 -7.07 0.20
N VAL A 33 -12.02 -7.82 0.40
CA VAL A 33 -13.09 -7.39 1.31
C VAL A 33 -12.58 -7.46 2.75
N PRO A 34 -12.75 -6.39 3.55
CA PRO A 34 -12.37 -6.41 4.96
C PRO A 34 -13.11 -7.53 5.70
N ARG A 35 -12.37 -8.48 6.20
CA ARG A 35 -12.90 -9.49 7.10
C ARG A 35 -12.37 -9.20 8.50
N GLY A 36 -13.21 -9.36 9.50
CA GLY A 36 -12.78 -9.37 10.90
C GLY A 36 -11.67 -10.41 11.08
N LEU A 37 -10.83 -10.23 12.09
CA LEU A 37 -9.80 -11.20 12.47
C LEU A 37 -10.51 -12.52 12.85
N SER A 38 -10.72 -13.41 11.89
CA SER A 38 -11.09 -14.78 12.18
C SER A 38 -9.80 -15.53 12.47
N GLY A 39 -9.68 -16.10 13.66
CA GLY A 39 -8.54 -16.91 14.06
C GLY A 39 -8.46 -18.26 13.32
N ASN A 40 -8.74 -18.27 12.03
CA ASN A 40 -8.68 -19.46 11.22
C ASN A 40 -7.22 -19.76 10.86
N GLU A 41 -6.81 -20.96 11.12
CA GLU A 41 -5.51 -21.54 10.72
C GLU A 41 -5.34 -21.66 9.18
N THR A 42 -6.27 -21.11 8.41
CA THR A 42 -6.27 -21.19 6.95
C THR A 42 -5.70 -19.90 6.36
N LEU A 43 -4.59 -20.00 5.65
CA LEU A 43 -4.02 -18.91 4.86
C LEU A 43 -4.82 -18.75 3.57
N GLU A 44 -5.54 -17.66 3.42
CA GLU A 44 -6.18 -17.31 2.15
C GLU A 44 -5.21 -16.54 1.25
N ILE A 45 -5.10 -16.96 0.01
CA ILE A 45 -4.33 -16.27 -1.04
C ILE A 45 -5.25 -15.89 -2.20
N PRO A 46 -5.03 -14.74 -2.86
CA PRO A 46 -5.84 -14.36 -4.02
C PRO A 46 -5.53 -15.26 -5.22
N GLU A 47 -6.55 -15.59 -6.01
CA GLU A 47 -6.41 -16.42 -7.21
C GLU A 47 -5.45 -15.84 -8.26
N ASN A 48 -5.29 -14.52 -8.28
CA ASN A 48 -4.42 -13.82 -9.21
C ASN A 48 -3.03 -13.50 -8.65
N LEU A 49 -2.56 -14.22 -7.63
CA LEU A 49 -1.28 -13.94 -6.99
C LEU A 49 -0.10 -14.06 -7.97
N GLU A 50 -0.11 -15.08 -8.82
CA GLU A 50 0.93 -15.30 -9.83
C GLU A 50 0.98 -14.13 -10.83
N ASP A 51 -0.18 -13.69 -11.36
CA ASP A 51 -0.25 -12.51 -12.24
C ASP A 51 0.31 -11.24 -11.57
N LEU A 52 0.04 -11.06 -10.27
CA LEU A 52 0.59 -9.93 -9.52
C LEU A 52 2.13 -10.00 -9.40
N PHE A 53 2.69 -11.20 -9.18
CA PHE A 53 4.15 -11.37 -9.15
C PHE A 53 4.76 -11.17 -10.53
N ASP A 54 4.17 -11.72 -11.58
CA ASP A 54 4.66 -11.54 -12.95
C ASP A 54 4.69 -10.06 -13.33
N ARG A 55 3.64 -9.31 -13.00
CA ARG A 55 3.60 -7.85 -13.19
C ARG A 55 4.69 -7.16 -12.41
N PHE A 56 4.84 -7.49 -11.13
CA PHE A 56 5.87 -6.88 -10.28
C PHE A 56 7.28 -7.10 -10.84
N PHE A 57 7.61 -8.33 -11.22
CA PHE A 57 8.93 -8.65 -11.76
C PHE A 57 9.17 -8.08 -13.17
N SER A 58 8.10 -7.77 -13.90
CA SER A 58 8.18 -7.09 -15.21
C SER A 58 8.36 -5.58 -15.10
N LEU A 59 8.20 -4.99 -13.92
CA LEU A 59 8.35 -3.55 -13.73
C LEU A 59 9.82 -3.11 -13.90
N PRO A 60 10.07 -1.89 -14.40
CA PRO A 60 11.36 -1.24 -14.27
C PRO A 60 11.77 -1.12 -12.79
N ARG A 61 13.09 -1.14 -12.53
CA ARG A 61 13.64 -1.18 -11.16
C ARG A 61 13.12 -0.07 -10.25
N ASP A 62 13.04 1.15 -10.77
CA ASP A 62 12.50 2.28 -9.99
C ASP A 62 11.02 2.13 -9.62
N ALA A 63 10.22 1.50 -10.50
CA ALA A 63 8.83 1.19 -10.23
C ALA A 63 8.68 0.05 -9.19
N GLN A 64 9.54 -0.97 -9.27
CA GLN A 64 9.62 -2.01 -8.23
C GLN A 64 9.95 -1.38 -6.87
N ASP A 65 10.97 -0.52 -6.81
CA ASP A 65 11.39 0.15 -5.58
C ASP A 65 10.29 1.06 -5.00
N ARG A 66 9.50 1.71 -5.86
CA ARG A 66 8.31 2.49 -5.43
C ARG A 66 7.25 1.59 -4.80
N LEU A 67 6.93 0.47 -5.44
CA LEU A 67 5.93 -0.46 -4.91
C LEU A 67 6.39 -1.10 -3.59
N VAL A 68 7.66 -1.51 -3.50
CA VAL A 68 8.22 -2.07 -2.26
C VAL A 68 8.13 -1.04 -1.11
N ARG A 69 8.46 0.23 -1.36
CA ARG A 69 8.29 1.29 -0.36
C ARG A 69 6.82 1.49 0.04
N ALA A 70 5.91 1.44 -0.94
CA ALA A 70 4.47 1.54 -0.66
C ALA A 70 3.99 0.39 0.22
N CYS A 71 4.39 -0.84 -0.09
CA CYS A 71 4.08 -2.02 0.73
C CYS A 71 4.69 -1.93 2.13
N TYR A 72 5.92 -1.43 2.26
CA TYR A 72 6.54 -1.17 3.57
C TYR A 72 5.70 -0.23 4.42
N TRP A 73 5.29 0.93 3.87
CA TRP A 73 4.48 1.89 4.61
C TRP A 73 3.09 1.36 4.96
N LEU A 74 2.48 0.60 4.05
CA LEU A 74 1.19 -0.05 4.31
C LEU A 74 1.30 -1.05 5.47
N ARG A 75 2.32 -1.90 5.47
CA ARG A 75 2.60 -2.84 6.55
C ARG A 75 2.88 -2.10 7.86
N HIS A 76 3.77 -1.09 7.82
CA HIS A 76 4.12 -0.29 8.99
C HIS A 76 2.89 0.36 9.63
N ALA A 77 1.95 0.87 8.83
CA ALA A 77 0.70 1.41 9.34
C ALA A 77 -0.09 0.39 10.18
N TRP A 78 -0.11 -0.87 9.75
CA TRP A 78 -0.76 -1.94 10.52
C TRP A 78 -0.03 -2.26 11.82
N GLU A 79 1.29 -2.25 11.81
CA GLU A 79 2.11 -2.53 12.99
C GLU A 79 1.92 -1.47 14.08
N ILE A 80 1.86 -0.19 13.70
CA ILE A 80 1.79 0.92 14.66
C ILE A 80 0.37 1.36 15.04
N GLN A 81 -0.68 0.84 14.40
CA GLN A 81 -2.06 1.29 14.63
C GLN A 81 -2.54 1.16 16.09
N HIS A 82 -1.95 0.25 16.85
CA HIS A 82 -2.26 0.03 18.27
C HIS A 82 -1.49 0.98 19.19
N VAL A 83 -0.42 1.59 18.68
CA VAL A 83 0.42 2.54 19.41
C VAL A 83 -0.02 3.98 19.13
N SER A 84 -0.24 4.31 17.85
CA SER A 84 -0.69 5.64 17.44
C SER A 84 -1.55 5.56 16.18
N ARG A 85 -2.80 5.97 16.28
CA ARG A 85 -3.73 6.07 15.14
C ARG A 85 -3.33 7.17 14.18
N SER A 86 -2.85 8.29 14.70
CA SER A 86 -2.35 9.42 13.88
C SER A 86 -1.16 9.01 13.05
N ALA A 87 -0.17 8.34 13.66
CA ALA A 87 1.01 7.86 12.94
C ALA A 87 0.64 6.77 11.91
N SER A 88 -0.25 5.87 12.25
CA SER A 88 -0.78 4.86 11.32
C SER A 88 -1.45 5.50 10.11
N TYR A 89 -2.28 6.51 10.32
CA TYR A 89 -2.92 7.25 9.24
C TYR A 89 -1.90 7.93 8.31
N ILE A 90 -0.89 8.59 8.88
CA ILE A 90 0.20 9.20 8.10
C ILE A 90 0.92 8.13 7.26
N ALA A 91 1.23 6.97 7.85
CA ALA A 91 1.89 5.87 7.14
C ALA A 91 1.05 5.33 5.96
N LEU A 92 -0.30 5.26 6.10
CA LEU A 92 -1.19 4.89 4.99
C LEU A 92 -1.11 5.89 3.83
N VAL A 93 -1.05 7.19 4.11
CA VAL A 93 -0.88 8.21 3.07
C VAL A 93 0.52 8.11 2.44
N GLN A 94 1.56 7.87 3.23
CA GLN A 94 2.93 7.64 2.73
C GLN A 94 3.01 6.44 1.78
N ALA A 95 2.22 5.38 2.01
CA ALA A 95 2.13 4.26 1.08
C ALA A 95 1.68 4.72 -0.31
N ILE A 96 0.66 5.56 -0.40
CA ILE A 96 0.20 6.13 -1.68
C ILE A 96 1.22 7.11 -2.26
N GLU A 97 1.76 8.02 -1.45
CA GLU A 97 2.75 9.00 -1.89
C GLU A 97 4.02 8.33 -2.45
N SER A 98 4.36 7.13 -1.98
CA SER A 98 5.49 6.35 -2.51
C SER A 98 5.32 5.93 -3.96
N LEU A 99 4.07 5.83 -4.45
CA LEU A 99 3.75 5.46 -5.84
C LEU A 99 3.65 6.67 -6.77
N LEU A 100 3.56 7.89 -6.21
CA LEU A 100 3.51 9.08 -7.05
C LEU A 100 4.81 9.22 -7.83
N ASP A 101 4.70 9.58 -9.10
CA ASP A 101 5.88 9.93 -9.88
C ASP A 101 6.65 11.04 -9.18
N ARG A 102 7.97 10.97 -9.21
CA ARG A 102 8.78 12.07 -8.70
C ARG A 102 8.34 13.33 -9.43
N ALA A 103 8.17 14.42 -8.69
CA ALA A 103 7.84 15.71 -9.30
C ALA A 103 8.75 15.88 -10.52
N GLY A 104 8.14 15.94 -11.69
CA GLY A 104 8.88 16.18 -12.93
C GLY A 104 9.81 17.36 -12.70
N GLU A 105 10.94 17.35 -13.38
CA GLU A 105 12.02 18.31 -13.22
C GLU A 105 11.50 19.70 -12.86
N VAL A 106 12.08 20.28 -11.82
CA VAL A 106 11.89 21.68 -11.45
C VAL A 106 11.79 22.50 -12.73
N GLY A 107 10.70 23.20 -12.97
CA GLY A 107 10.52 23.98 -14.18
C GLY A 107 11.75 24.84 -14.38
N LYS A 108 12.48 24.63 -15.48
CA LYS A 108 13.78 25.26 -15.76
C LYS A 108 13.73 26.81 -15.68
N GLU A 109 12.54 27.38 -15.74
CA GLU A 109 12.33 28.82 -15.76
C GLU A 109 11.98 29.46 -14.41
N CYS A 110 11.38 28.72 -13.46
CA CYS A 110 10.93 29.32 -12.21
C CYS A 110 11.32 28.59 -10.91
N GLY A 111 12.02 27.46 -11.00
CA GLY A 111 12.46 26.69 -9.81
C GLY A 111 11.30 26.04 -9.00
N GLN A 112 10.06 26.20 -9.41
CA GLN A 112 8.90 25.65 -8.70
C GLN A 112 8.46 24.29 -9.24
N PRO A 113 8.07 23.34 -8.40
CA PRO A 113 7.49 22.08 -8.85
C PRO A 113 6.22 22.35 -9.67
N ARG A 114 6.13 21.76 -10.87
CA ARG A 114 5.01 21.98 -11.81
C ARG A 114 3.63 21.72 -11.24
N GLU A 115 3.51 20.85 -10.27
CA GLU A 115 2.26 20.55 -9.57
C GLU A 115 2.48 20.34 -8.07
N ARG A 116 1.55 20.87 -7.26
CA ARG A 116 1.56 20.63 -5.81
C ARG A 116 1.31 19.15 -5.51
N ILE A 117 1.99 18.57 -4.54
CA ILE A 117 1.84 17.17 -4.11
C ILE A 117 0.39 16.82 -3.81
N THR A 118 -0.39 17.74 -3.27
CA THR A 118 -1.84 17.59 -3.01
C THR A 118 -2.60 17.24 -4.28
N LYS A 119 -2.38 17.99 -5.36
CA LYS A 119 -3.08 17.77 -6.63
C LYS A 119 -2.71 16.42 -7.24
N ARG A 120 -1.43 16.06 -7.19
CA ARG A 120 -0.93 14.76 -7.67
C ARG A 120 -1.50 13.60 -6.87
N PHE A 121 -1.58 13.73 -5.56
CA PHE A 121 -2.21 12.74 -4.69
C PHE A 121 -3.70 12.54 -5.05
N GLN A 122 -4.45 13.63 -5.22
CA GLN A 122 -5.86 13.56 -5.60
C GLN A 122 -6.07 12.93 -6.98
N GLN A 123 -5.27 13.31 -7.98
CA GLN A 123 -5.31 12.72 -9.32
C GLN A 123 -4.95 11.23 -9.30
N PHE A 124 -3.97 10.84 -8.49
CA PHE A 124 -3.60 9.44 -8.31
C PHE A 124 -4.77 8.62 -7.77
N LEU A 125 -5.44 9.10 -6.73
CA LEU A 125 -6.62 8.44 -6.19
C LEU A 125 -7.74 8.34 -7.22
N GLU A 126 -8.02 9.40 -7.98
CA GLU A 126 -9.01 9.36 -9.05
C GLU A 126 -8.71 8.33 -10.13
N THR A 127 -7.43 8.09 -10.39
CA THR A 127 -6.97 7.15 -11.40
C THR A 127 -7.03 5.70 -10.93
N PHE A 128 -6.70 5.45 -9.67
CA PHE A 128 -6.48 4.08 -9.16
C PHE A 128 -7.51 3.61 -8.14
N VAL A 129 -8.39 4.50 -7.65
CA VAL A 129 -9.44 4.14 -6.69
C VAL A 129 -10.83 4.44 -7.29
N PRO A 130 -11.49 3.43 -7.89
CA PRO A 130 -12.81 3.62 -8.47
C PRO A 130 -13.81 4.16 -7.43
N GLY A 131 -14.64 5.12 -7.84
CA GLY A 131 -15.67 5.70 -6.98
C GLY A 131 -15.20 6.80 -6.01
N ILE A 132 -13.89 7.06 -5.89
CA ILE A 132 -13.37 8.07 -4.96
C ILE A 132 -13.86 9.50 -5.29
N LYS A 133 -14.13 9.80 -6.57
CA LYS A 133 -14.64 11.12 -7.00
C LYS A 133 -15.99 11.44 -6.40
N GLN A 134 -16.88 10.46 -6.34
CA GLN A 134 -18.24 10.61 -5.84
C GLN A 134 -18.30 10.76 -4.32
N SER A 135 -17.28 10.31 -3.61
CA SER A 135 -17.27 10.31 -2.14
C SER A 135 -16.86 11.64 -1.52
N GLY A 136 -16.21 12.55 -2.27
CA GLY A 136 -15.60 13.78 -1.72
C GLY A 136 -14.48 13.51 -0.69
N ALA A 137 -14.07 12.27 -0.55
CA ALA A 137 -13.15 11.85 0.51
C ALA A 137 -11.68 12.22 0.26
N LYS A 138 -11.28 12.37 -1.01
CA LYS A 138 -9.87 12.59 -1.38
C LYS A 138 -9.28 13.89 -0.79
N GLU A 139 -10.07 14.96 -0.76
CA GLU A 139 -9.69 16.23 -0.16
C GLU A 139 -9.57 16.12 1.36
N ALA A 140 -10.54 15.41 1.98
CA ALA A 140 -10.54 15.16 3.41
C ALA A 140 -9.33 14.33 3.84
N PHE A 141 -8.99 13.27 3.11
CA PHE A 141 -7.83 12.42 3.40
C PHE A 141 -6.53 13.22 3.41
N TYR A 142 -6.30 14.06 2.40
CA TYR A 142 -5.08 14.84 2.33
C TYR A 142 -5.03 15.95 3.38
N ARG A 143 -6.15 16.64 3.64
CA ARG A 143 -6.24 17.66 4.68
C ARG A 143 -5.91 17.11 6.07
N ILE A 144 -6.45 15.93 6.40
CA ILE A 144 -6.17 15.26 7.67
C ILE A 144 -4.68 14.92 7.78
N ARG A 145 -4.10 14.34 6.72
CA ARG A 145 -2.64 14.07 6.68
C ARG A 145 -1.84 15.35 6.92
N SER A 146 -2.21 16.44 6.26
CA SER A 146 -1.52 17.73 6.43
C SER A 146 -1.57 18.19 7.89
N GLY A 147 -2.74 18.25 8.50
CA GLY A 147 -2.90 18.66 9.89
C GLY A 147 -2.14 17.76 10.87
N LEU A 148 -2.20 16.44 10.69
CA LEU A 148 -1.45 15.50 11.52
C LEU A 148 0.08 15.69 11.38
N THR A 149 0.57 15.87 10.15
CA THR A 149 2.02 15.99 9.87
C THR A 149 2.59 17.33 10.39
N HIS A 150 1.79 18.40 10.29
CA HIS A 150 2.21 19.73 10.78
C HIS A 150 1.91 19.95 12.26
N GLY A 151 1.38 18.94 12.96
CA GLY A 151 1.11 19.01 14.39
C GLY A 151 -0.07 19.90 14.77
N GLU A 152 -0.96 20.22 13.82
CA GLU A 152 -2.17 21.01 14.09
C GLU A 152 -3.13 20.28 15.04
N PHE A 153 -3.19 18.95 14.93
CA PHE A 153 -3.95 18.09 15.84
C PHE A 153 -3.41 16.66 15.84
N LEU A 154 -3.88 15.88 16.81
CA LEU A 154 -3.75 14.43 16.87
C LEU A 154 -5.15 13.81 16.98
N PHE A 155 -5.29 12.57 16.57
CA PHE A 155 -6.52 11.82 16.82
C PHE A 155 -6.76 11.68 18.34
N ASP A 156 -8.01 11.70 18.76
CA ASP A 156 -8.37 11.62 20.19
C ASP A 156 -7.93 10.29 20.83
N ASN A 157 -7.83 9.21 20.03
CA ASN A 157 -7.24 7.96 20.49
C ASN A 157 -5.79 8.11 20.97
N ASP A 158 -5.00 9.00 20.36
CA ASP A 158 -3.60 9.25 20.73
C ASP A 158 -3.50 10.26 21.88
N ARG A 159 -4.44 11.21 21.95
CA ARG A 159 -4.47 12.24 23.00
C ARG A 159 -4.94 11.68 24.35
N PHE A 160 -5.88 10.73 24.33
CA PHE A 160 -6.56 10.21 25.51
C PHE A 160 -6.62 8.68 25.51
N PRO A 161 -5.49 7.98 25.58
CA PRO A 161 -5.43 6.54 25.39
C PRO A 161 -6.20 5.74 26.46
N PHE A 162 -6.45 6.35 27.62
CA PHE A 162 -7.06 5.68 28.79
C PHE A 162 -8.60 5.87 28.94
N LEU A 163 -9.22 6.71 28.12
CA LEU A 163 -10.67 6.91 28.19
C LEU A 163 -11.39 5.78 27.47
N GLY A 164 -11.85 4.78 28.23
CA GLY A 164 -12.49 3.56 27.75
C GLY A 164 -13.86 3.72 27.07
N MET A 165 -14.41 4.92 26.94
CA MET A 165 -15.69 5.15 26.28
C MET A 165 -15.49 5.44 24.79
N ILE A 166 -16.25 4.74 23.95
CA ILE A 166 -16.31 5.00 22.50
C ILE A 166 -17.13 6.27 22.29
N GLU A 167 -16.48 7.42 22.33
CA GLU A 167 -17.13 8.66 21.91
C GLU A 167 -17.38 8.64 20.39
N PRO A 168 -18.47 9.27 19.90
CA PRO A 168 -18.79 9.33 18.47
C PRO A 168 -17.63 9.83 17.60
N LYS A 169 -16.84 10.77 18.11
CA LYS A 169 -15.65 11.31 17.42
C LYS A 169 -14.57 10.24 17.21
N ARG A 170 -14.30 9.41 18.22
CA ARG A 170 -13.35 8.29 18.15
C ARG A 170 -13.80 7.21 17.17
N ALA A 171 -15.10 6.91 17.17
CA ALA A 171 -15.67 5.99 16.18
C ALA A 171 -15.50 6.52 14.76
N GLY A 172 -15.66 7.83 14.55
CA GLY A 172 -15.37 8.51 13.29
C GLY A 172 -13.90 8.41 12.88
N GLU A 173 -12.96 8.59 13.79
CA GLU A 173 -11.52 8.45 13.54
C GLU A 173 -11.12 7.02 13.18
N LEU A 174 -11.72 6.02 13.87
CA LEU A 174 -11.52 4.61 13.54
C LEU A 174 -12.04 4.30 12.12
N SER A 175 -13.26 4.76 11.80
CA SER A 175 -13.85 4.60 10.48
C SER A 175 -12.98 5.23 9.40
N LEU A 176 -12.45 6.42 9.65
CA LEU A 176 -11.55 7.14 8.74
C LEU A 176 -10.24 6.38 8.50
N GLY A 177 -9.64 5.84 9.55
CA GLY A 177 -8.45 4.99 9.43
C GLY A 177 -8.71 3.74 8.60
N TRP A 178 -9.85 3.08 8.81
CA TRP A 178 -10.28 1.95 8.00
C TRP A 178 -10.49 2.31 6.53
N GLN A 179 -11.20 3.41 6.26
CA GLN A 179 -11.41 3.90 4.89
C GLN A 179 -10.07 4.19 4.20
N MET A 180 -9.15 4.87 4.88
CA MET A 180 -7.83 5.17 4.33
C MET A 180 -7.03 3.88 4.04
N ALA A 181 -7.11 2.87 4.90
CA ALA A 181 -6.45 1.58 4.68
C ALA A 181 -7.02 0.87 3.44
N GLN A 182 -8.34 0.87 3.24
CA GLN A 182 -8.96 0.31 2.03
C GLN A 182 -8.54 1.08 0.77
N VAL A 183 -8.53 2.41 0.84
CA VAL A 183 -8.09 3.27 -0.27
C VAL A 183 -6.63 2.98 -0.62
N ALA A 184 -5.73 2.90 0.36
CA ALA A 184 -4.32 2.58 0.13
C ALA A 184 -4.15 1.20 -0.52
N ARG A 185 -4.80 0.16 -0.01
CA ARG A 185 -4.76 -1.20 -0.61
C ARG A 185 -5.26 -1.21 -2.04
N ALA A 186 -6.43 -0.62 -2.29
CA ALA A 186 -7.00 -0.54 -3.64
C ALA A 186 -6.08 0.21 -4.60
N ALA A 187 -5.50 1.32 -4.15
CA ALA A 187 -4.58 2.14 -4.92
C ALA A 187 -3.33 1.35 -5.34
N LEU A 188 -2.68 0.64 -4.41
CA LEU A 188 -1.49 -0.15 -4.67
C LEU A 188 -1.76 -1.26 -5.69
N ILE A 189 -2.83 -2.02 -5.47
CA ILE A 189 -3.19 -3.15 -6.34
C ILE A 189 -3.56 -2.66 -7.73
N ASN A 190 -4.42 -1.65 -7.83
CA ASN A 190 -4.86 -1.13 -9.12
C ASN A 190 -3.72 -0.43 -9.86
N TRP A 191 -2.77 0.20 -9.14
CA TRP A 191 -1.56 0.73 -9.73
C TRP A 191 -0.75 -0.38 -10.39
N LEU A 192 -0.48 -1.49 -9.68
CA LEU A 192 0.26 -2.64 -10.24
C LEU A 192 -0.46 -3.27 -11.43
N LEU A 193 -1.78 -3.45 -11.33
CA LEU A 193 -2.59 -4.04 -12.40
C LEU A 193 -2.65 -3.19 -13.68
N LYS A 194 -2.50 -1.88 -13.57
CA LYS A 194 -2.46 -0.97 -14.72
C LYS A 194 -1.09 -0.89 -15.41
N GLN A 195 -0.03 -1.42 -14.78
CA GLN A 195 1.27 -1.48 -15.45
C GLN A 195 1.22 -2.47 -16.61
N GLN A 196 1.82 -2.08 -17.73
CA GLN A 196 1.92 -2.97 -18.88
C GLN A 196 2.92 -4.10 -18.57
N THR A 197 2.50 -5.33 -18.74
CA THR A 197 3.43 -6.47 -18.75
C THR A 197 4.16 -6.46 -20.08
N THR A 198 5.43 -6.13 -20.08
CA THR A 198 6.31 -6.47 -21.21
C THR A 198 6.52 -7.98 -21.16
N SER A 199 5.63 -8.74 -21.83
CA SER A 199 5.78 -10.18 -21.92
C SER A 199 7.06 -10.52 -22.66
N PRO A 200 8.03 -11.22 -22.07
CA PRO A 200 9.25 -11.64 -22.78
C PRO A 200 8.97 -12.70 -23.88
N HIS A 201 7.79 -13.30 -23.90
CA HIS A 201 7.44 -14.37 -24.82
C HIS A 201 7.07 -13.94 -26.25
N SER A 202 6.84 -12.67 -26.54
CA SER A 202 6.48 -12.24 -27.90
C SER A 202 7.66 -12.07 -28.86
N LYS A 203 8.92 -12.24 -28.42
CA LYS A 203 10.10 -12.11 -29.29
C LYS A 203 10.60 -13.41 -29.91
N GLN A 204 10.08 -14.57 -29.55
CA GLN A 204 10.55 -15.85 -30.11
C GLN A 204 9.76 -16.35 -31.33
N GLU A 205 8.54 -15.88 -31.58
CA GLU A 205 7.76 -16.36 -32.74
C GLU A 205 8.05 -15.61 -34.06
N SER A 206 8.64 -14.42 -34.01
CA SER A 206 8.91 -13.66 -35.22
C SER A 206 10.23 -14.04 -35.95
N SER A 207 11.09 -14.83 -35.34
CA SER A 207 12.36 -15.26 -35.95
C SER A 207 12.31 -16.61 -36.67
N ALA A 208 11.22 -17.37 -36.51
CA ALA A 208 11.09 -18.69 -37.12
C ALA A 208 10.40 -18.69 -38.50
N ILE A 209 9.80 -17.56 -38.93
CA ILE A 209 9.04 -17.49 -40.20
C ILE A 209 9.90 -17.00 -41.37
N ASN A 210 11.10 -16.45 -41.12
CA ASN A 210 11.98 -15.93 -42.19
C ASN A 210 13.14 -16.86 -42.55
N ALA A 211 13.09 -18.15 -42.19
CA ALA A 211 14.11 -19.13 -42.55
C ALA A 211 13.48 -20.36 -43.23
N SER A 212 12.63 -20.10 -44.26
CA SER A 212 12.17 -21.16 -45.20
C SER A 212 12.11 -20.63 -46.60
#